data_b5514384c6c2a7973b97aec1b3583607
#
_entry.id   b5514384c6c2a7973b97aec1b3583607
#
_cell.length_a   1.000
_cell.length_b   1.000
_cell.length_c   1.000
_cell.angle_alpha   90.00
_cell.angle_beta   90.00
_cell.angle_gamma   90.00
#
_symmetry.space_group_name_H-M   'P 1'
#
loop_
_entity.id
_entity.type
_entity.pdbx_description
1 polymer ?
#
loop_
_entity_poly.entity_id
_entity_poly.type
_entity_poly.pdbx_seq_one_letter_code
_entity_poly.pdbx_strand_id
1 'polypeptide(L)'
;MTSVEAPLFPPTLREVLLRPRWLGVLGLALIVAGVFAWLGQWQLDMAIDEDPVPIEITEEVKPLADVVNPGQYVPEPLVGHRVDVTGSFIAEDFLVVSSRHNEGVEGYWVTGQLRIADTEVPTSIAVAVGWTDSREEADKVAAELNAAPPQNVDLTGRIISDEGVMPPRGSEPLTEMVRMSPAQLLGFWHDADDLTMYRPYLASEGTLGSLDKIVANPPVEESSVNWLNIFYAIEWIVFAGFAFFMWYRLAKDAWEKEVEQFEEDHPEIATA
;
A
#
# COMPACT_ATOMS: atom_id res chain seq x y z
N MET A 1 -21.94 -17.86 -69.21
CA MET A 1 -22.57 -18.24 -67.96
C MET A 1 -21.94 -19.55 -67.54
N THR A 2 -20.94 -19.50 -66.66
CA THR A 2 -20.31 -20.71 -66.12
C THR A 2 -21.23 -21.19 -65.00
N SER A 3 -21.92 -22.33 -65.23
CA SER A 3 -22.63 -23.05 -64.19
C SER A 3 -21.61 -23.53 -63.12
N VAL A 4 -21.66 -22.93 -61.96
CA VAL A 4 -20.94 -23.47 -60.81
C VAL A 4 -21.63 -24.75 -60.43
N GLU A 5 -20.96 -25.89 -60.65
CA GLU A 5 -21.45 -27.19 -60.17
C GLU A 5 -21.66 -27.13 -58.64
N ALA A 6 -22.82 -27.53 -58.18
CA ALA A 6 -23.13 -27.61 -56.74
C ALA A 6 -22.14 -28.59 -56.07
N PRO A 7 -21.57 -28.25 -54.93
CA PRO A 7 -20.65 -29.13 -54.25
C PRO A 7 -21.36 -30.46 -53.84
N LEU A 8 -20.70 -31.59 -54.12
CA LEU A 8 -21.21 -32.93 -53.85
C LEU A 8 -21.13 -33.34 -52.38
N PHE A 9 -20.47 -32.56 -51.55
CA PHE A 9 -20.26 -32.81 -50.11
C PHE A 9 -20.43 -31.53 -49.31
N PRO A 10 -20.88 -31.62 -48.03
CA PRO A 10 -20.96 -30.47 -47.14
C PRO A 10 -19.57 -29.87 -46.88
N PRO A 11 -19.47 -28.55 -46.66
CA PRO A 11 -18.20 -27.91 -46.39
C PRO A 11 -17.57 -28.45 -45.10
N THR A 12 -16.26 -28.61 -45.09
CA THR A 12 -15.53 -28.97 -43.88
C THR A 12 -15.33 -27.75 -42.94
N LEU A 13 -15.25 -28.00 -41.63
CA LEU A 13 -14.95 -26.92 -40.67
C LEU A 13 -13.67 -26.17 -41.03
N ARG A 14 -12.64 -26.86 -41.54
CA ARG A 14 -11.37 -26.26 -41.97
C ARG A 14 -11.57 -25.27 -43.13
N GLU A 15 -12.40 -25.62 -44.09
CA GLU A 15 -12.70 -24.74 -45.25
C GLU A 15 -13.41 -23.47 -44.79
N VAL A 16 -14.35 -23.59 -43.84
CA VAL A 16 -15.05 -22.44 -43.25
C VAL A 16 -14.08 -21.54 -42.47
N LEU A 17 -13.22 -22.11 -41.61
CA LEU A 17 -12.23 -21.36 -40.85
C LEU A 17 -11.24 -20.59 -41.70
N LEU A 18 -10.90 -21.10 -42.90
CA LEU A 18 -9.95 -20.45 -43.84
C LEU A 18 -10.60 -19.41 -44.76
N ARG A 19 -11.90 -19.19 -44.68
CA ARG A 19 -12.56 -18.14 -45.47
C ARG A 19 -12.10 -16.75 -45.04
N PRO A 20 -11.99 -15.79 -45.99
CA PRO A 20 -11.47 -14.43 -45.71
C PRO A 20 -12.18 -13.73 -44.54
N ARG A 21 -13.49 -13.93 -44.38
CA ARG A 21 -14.28 -13.35 -43.29
C ARG A 21 -13.83 -13.88 -41.94
N TRP A 22 -13.59 -15.20 -41.81
CA TRP A 22 -13.17 -15.81 -40.55
C TRP A 22 -11.71 -15.56 -40.24
N LEU A 23 -10.86 -15.40 -41.26
CA LEU A 23 -9.48 -14.91 -41.13
C LEU A 23 -9.48 -13.45 -40.65
N GLY A 24 -10.42 -12.61 -41.12
CA GLY A 24 -10.59 -11.27 -40.60
C GLY A 24 -10.99 -11.20 -39.12
N VAL A 25 -11.94 -12.09 -38.69
CA VAL A 25 -12.34 -12.21 -37.31
C VAL A 25 -11.19 -12.76 -36.45
N LEU A 26 -10.40 -13.72 -36.97
CA LEU A 26 -9.17 -14.18 -36.30
C LEU A 26 -8.16 -13.06 -36.13
N GLY A 27 -7.97 -12.24 -37.18
CA GLY A 27 -7.10 -11.05 -37.08
C GLY A 27 -7.55 -10.09 -35.98
N LEU A 28 -8.86 -9.86 -35.85
CA LEU A 28 -9.42 -9.07 -34.76
C LEU A 28 -9.19 -9.74 -33.40
N ALA A 29 -9.42 -11.05 -33.28
CA ALA A 29 -9.17 -11.81 -32.05
C ALA A 29 -7.70 -11.75 -31.64
N LEU A 30 -6.76 -11.79 -32.58
CA LEU A 30 -5.32 -11.62 -32.33
C LEU A 30 -4.97 -10.21 -31.82
N ILE A 31 -5.59 -9.18 -32.39
CA ILE A 31 -5.40 -7.80 -31.90
C ILE A 31 -5.90 -7.66 -30.45
N VAL A 32 -7.10 -8.15 -30.17
CA VAL A 32 -7.71 -8.12 -28.82
C VAL A 32 -6.85 -8.92 -27.83
N ALA A 33 -6.41 -10.12 -28.21
CA ALA A 33 -5.53 -10.94 -27.38
C ALA A 33 -4.17 -10.25 -27.14
N GLY A 34 -3.62 -9.56 -28.13
CA GLY A 34 -2.40 -8.77 -27.98
C GLY A 34 -2.55 -7.62 -26.99
N VAL A 35 -3.69 -6.92 -27.02
CA VAL A 35 -4.00 -5.87 -26.01
C VAL A 35 -4.11 -6.46 -24.61
N PHE A 36 -4.80 -7.59 -24.47
CA PHE A 36 -4.92 -8.27 -23.16
C PHE A 36 -3.58 -8.80 -22.67
N ALA A 37 -2.74 -9.35 -23.54
CA ALA A 37 -1.39 -9.76 -23.17
C ALA A 37 -0.53 -8.58 -22.70
N TRP A 38 -0.62 -7.44 -23.36
CA TRP A 38 0.07 -6.21 -22.95
C TRP A 38 -0.44 -5.70 -21.58
N LEU A 39 -1.76 -5.69 -21.35
CA LEU A 39 -2.34 -5.33 -20.04
C LEU A 39 -1.92 -6.30 -18.94
N GLY A 40 -1.88 -7.61 -19.24
CA GLY A 40 -1.42 -8.63 -18.30
C GLY A 40 0.06 -8.45 -17.94
N GLN A 41 0.90 -8.15 -18.92
CA GLN A 41 2.31 -7.84 -18.67
C GLN A 41 2.45 -6.58 -17.80
N TRP A 42 1.72 -5.51 -18.12
CA TRP A 42 1.74 -4.28 -17.33
C TRP A 42 1.32 -4.50 -15.87
N GLN A 43 0.27 -5.33 -15.63
CA GLN A 43 -0.16 -5.69 -14.28
C GLN A 43 0.90 -6.53 -13.54
N LEU A 44 1.58 -7.43 -14.27
CA LEU A 44 2.64 -8.24 -13.68
C LEU A 44 3.86 -7.40 -13.31
N ASP A 45 4.23 -6.44 -14.16
CA ASP A 45 5.31 -5.50 -13.88
C ASP A 45 4.98 -4.70 -12.60
N MET A 46 3.74 -4.21 -12.46
CA MET A 46 3.29 -3.52 -11.24
C MET A 46 3.18 -4.42 -10.00
N ALA A 47 3.08 -5.75 -10.18
CA ALA A 47 3.07 -6.69 -9.07
C ALA A 47 4.46 -6.97 -8.49
N ILE A 48 5.51 -6.74 -9.29
CA ILE A 48 6.89 -7.09 -8.99
C ILE A 48 7.74 -5.83 -8.76
N ASP A 49 7.27 -4.67 -9.23
CA ASP A 49 8.03 -3.40 -9.33
C ASP A 49 8.01 -2.56 -8.05
N GLU A 50 7.73 -3.18 -6.91
CA GLU A 50 8.08 -2.58 -5.64
C GLU A 50 9.55 -2.93 -5.38
N ASP A 51 10.48 -2.11 -5.90
CA ASP A 51 11.87 -2.14 -5.49
C ASP A 51 11.89 -1.96 -3.96
N PRO A 52 12.20 -3.02 -3.18
CA PRO A 52 12.30 -2.86 -1.74
C PRO A 52 13.38 -1.82 -1.47
N VAL A 53 13.03 -0.78 -0.70
CA VAL A 53 14.04 0.19 -0.27
C VAL A 53 15.09 -0.58 0.51
N PRO A 54 16.36 -0.57 0.08
CA PRO A 54 17.38 -1.31 0.81
C PRO A 54 17.38 -0.85 2.28
N ILE A 55 17.28 -1.77 3.23
CA ILE A 55 17.32 -1.49 4.69
C ILE A 55 18.52 -0.59 5.03
N GLU A 56 19.63 -0.78 4.35
CA GLU A 56 20.85 0.03 4.50
C GLU A 56 20.58 1.54 4.37
N ILE A 57 19.64 1.96 3.53
CA ILE A 57 19.30 3.39 3.35
C ILE A 57 18.61 3.95 4.59
N THR A 58 17.78 3.16 5.27
CA THR A 58 17.03 3.61 6.45
C THR A 58 17.85 3.52 7.75
N GLU A 59 18.97 2.80 7.75
CA GLU A 59 19.85 2.64 8.91
C GLU A 59 20.91 3.74 9.05
N GLU A 60 21.22 4.45 7.97
CA GLU A 60 22.09 5.61 8.04
C GLU A 60 21.36 6.74 8.80
N VAL A 61 21.98 7.27 9.86
CA VAL A 61 21.41 8.39 10.61
C VAL A 61 21.59 9.67 9.83
N LYS A 62 20.49 10.38 9.56
CA LYS A 62 20.49 11.68 8.86
C LYS A 62 19.78 12.75 9.70
N PRO A 63 20.17 14.03 9.53
CA PRO A 63 19.40 15.12 10.13
C PRO A 63 17.91 15.02 9.71
N LEU A 64 17.00 15.24 10.66
CA LEU A 64 15.55 15.18 10.40
C LEU A 64 15.13 16.05 9.21
N ALA A 65 15.72 17.23 9.07
CA ALA A 65 15.42 18.18 8.00
C ALA A 65 15.84 17.68 6.60
N ASP A 66 16.79 16.73 6.50
CA ASP A 66 17.23 16.14 5.23
C ASP A 66 16.28 15.02 4.78
N VAL A 67 15.46 14.48 5.69
CA VAL A 67 14.54 13.37 5.40
C VAL A 67 13.12 13.88 5.11
N VAL A 68 12.65 14.87 5.86
CA VAL A 68 11.29 15.39 5.71
C VAL A 68 11.22 16.87 6.12
N ASN A 69 10.40 17.66 5.44
CA ASN A 69 10.14 19.04 5.83
C ASN A 69 8.91 19.16 6.75
N PRO A 70 8.86 20.17 7.62
CA PRO A 70 7.67 20.45 8.44
C PRO A 70 6.41 20.56 7.58
N GLY A 71 5.30 20.04 8.07
CA GLY A 71 4.00 20.03 7.38
C GLY A 71 3.85 19.01 6.26
N GLN A 72 4.92 18.33 5.85
CA GLN A 72 4.89 17.31 4.80
C GLN A 72 4.76 15.88 5.37
N TYR A 73 4.22 14.97 4.55
CA TYR A 73 4.26 13.54 4.83
C TYR A 73 5.65 12.98 4.50
N VAL A 74 6.06 11.96 5.24
CA VAL A 74 7.26 11.19 4.89
C VAL A 74 6.95 10.40 3.62
N PRO A 75 7.77 10.50 2.57
CA PRO A 75 7.68 9.60 1.44
C PRO A 75 7.83 8.14 1.91
N GLU A 76 7.00 7.23 1.39
CA GLU A 76 6.94 5.84 1.83
C GLU A 76 8.32 5.14 1.90
N PRO A 77 9.24 5.35 0.94
CA PRO A 77 10.58 4.80 1.02
C PRO A 77 11.42 5.27 2.20
N LEU A 78 11.06 6.40 2.82
CA LEU A 78 11.80 7.00 3.94
C LEU A 78 11.12 6.77 5.30
N VAL A 79 9.95 6.13 5.33
CA VAL A 79 9.30 5.74 6.58
C VAL A 79 10.18 4.73 7.32
N GLY A 80 10.40 4.96 8.61
CA GLY A 80 11.31 4.15 9.41
C GLY A 80 12.78 4.55 9.32
N HIS A 81 13.12 5.59 8.54
CA HIS A 81 14.50 6.11 8.47
C HIS A 81 14.97 6.60 9.85
N ARG A 82 16.24 6.34 10.17
CA ARG A 82 16.86 6.84 11.40
C ARG A 82 17.27 8.29 11.21
N VAL A 83 16.83 9.12 12.13
CA VAL A 83 17.14 10.55 12.11
C VAL A 83 17.69 11.01 13.44
N ASP A 84 18.46 12.07 13.39
CA ASP A 84 18.87 12.84 14.57
C ASP A 84 18.16 14.19 14.59
N VAL A 85 17.87 14.66 15.80
CA VAL A 85 17.23 15.95 16.05
C VAL A 85 17.66 16.49 17.41
N THR A 86 17.94 17.80 17.47
CA THR A 86 18.27 18.51 18.67
C THR A 86 17.11 19.44 19.07
N GLY A 87 16.74 19.47 20.33
CA GLY A 87 15.66 20.34 20.80
C GLY A 87 15.46 20.33 22.30
N SER A 88 14.36 20.93 22.71
CA SER A 88 13.94 20.98 24.11
C SER A 88 12.49 20.56 24.25
N PHE A 89 12.20 19.72 25.21
CA PHE A 89 10.82 19.32 25.51
C PHE A 89 10.03 20.44 26.17
N ILE A 90 8.74 20.54 25.84
CA ILE A 90 7.84 21.53 26.42
C ILE A 90 7.18 20.93 27.67
N ALA A 91 7.11 21.73 28.72
CA ALA A 91 6.41 21.35 29.95
C ALA A 91 4.90 21.15 29.69
N GLU A 92 4.28 20.25 30.46
CA GLU A 92 2.86 19.94 30.41
C GLU A 92 2.39 19.22 29.10
N ASP A 93 3.32 18.93 28.16
CA ASP A 93 3.02 18.30 26.88
C ASP A 93 3.45 16.84 26.79
N PHE A 94 3.88 16.25 27.90
CA PHE A 94 4.04 14.79 27.97
C PHE A 94 2.70 14.12 28.24
N LEU A 95 2.33 13.23 27.34
CA LEU A 95 1.05 12.52 27.31
C LEU A 95 1.29 11.01 27.17
N VAL A 96 0.30 10.22 27.55
CA VAL A 96 0.33 8.75 27.45
C VAL A 96 -0.51 8.30 26.26
N VAL A 97 0.04 7.41 25.44
CA VAL A 97 -0.65 6.73 24.35
C VAL A 97 -0.76 5.25 24.70
N SER A 98 -1.98 4.73 24.73
CA SER A 98 -2.29 3.33 25.05
C SER A 98 -2.26 2.42 23.82
N SER A 99 -2.49 1.12 24.04
CA SER A 99 -2.52 0.09 23.00
C SER A 99 -1.23 0.03 22.16
N ARG A 100 -0.09 0.25 22.83
CA ARG A 100 1.24 0.20 22.20
C ARG A 100 1.92 -1.12 22.49
N HIS A 101 2.27 -1.84 21.42
CA HIS A 101 2.95 -3.12 21.56
C HIS A 101 4.47 -2.96 21.49
N ASN A 102 5.18 -3.63 22.37
CA ASN A 102 6.62 -3.74 22.37
C ASN A 102 6.98 -5.23 22.51
N GLU A 103 7.63 -5.82 21.50
CA GLU A 103 7.94 -7.26 21.44
C GLU A 103 6.72 -8.18 21.69
N GLY A 104 5.53 -7.75 21.23
CA GLY A 104 4.29 -8.51 21.37
C GLY A 104 3.53 -8.30 22.69
N VAL A 105 4.09 -7.54 23.62
CA VAL A 105 3.42 -7.16 24.88
C VAL A 105 2.70 -5.83 24.68
N GLU A 106 1.41 -5.78 25.03
CA GLU A 106 0.62 -4.56 25.01
C GLU A 106 0.96 -3.67 26.19
N GLY A 107 1.07 -2.36 25.96
CA GLY A 107 1.40 -1.39 27.01
C GLY A 107 1.16 0.04 26.52
N TYR A 108 2.01 0.95 26.99
CA TYR A 108 1.85 2.39 26.87
C TYR A 108 3.13 3.06 26.41
N TRP A 109 3.00 4.07 25.54
CA TRP A 109 4.08 5.02 25.26
C TRP A 109 3.87 6.30 26.05
N VAL A 110 4.96 6.86 26.53
CA VAL A 110 4.99 8.27 26.93
C VAL A 110 5.51 9.07 25.74
N THR A 111 4.80 10.14 25.40
CA THR A 111 5.12 11.00 24.26
C THR A 111 5.24 12.44 24.73
N GLY A 112 6.06 13.25 24.04
CA GLY A 112 6.22 14.66 24.35
C GLY A 112 6.36 15.53 23.11
N GLN A 113 6.12 16.81 23.27
CA GLN A 113 6.42 17.84 22.27
C GLN A 113 7.90 18.24 22.35
N LEU A 114 8.66 17.93 21.32
CA LEU A 114 10.04 18.39 21.19
C LEU A 114 10.05 19.65 20.30
N ARG A 115 10.39 20.80 20.87
CA ARG A 115 10.67 22.04 20.15
C ARG A 115 12.08 21.97 19.59
N ILE A 116 12.20 22.00 18.26
CA ILE A 116 13.47 21.84 17.52
C ILE A 116 14.29 23.12 17.69
N ALA A 117 15.59 22.94 17.95
CA ALA A 117 16.54 24.04 18.09
C ALA A 117 16.82 24.72 16.74
N ASP A 118 17.26 25.96 16.79
CA ASP A 118 17.78 26.72 15.65
C ASP A 118 16.84 26.83 14.44
N THR A 119 15.51 26.83 14.68
CA THR A 119 14.51 27.07 13.64
C THR A 119 14.07 28.54 13.60
N GLU A 120 13.87 29.10 12.39
CA GLU A 120 13.40 30.48 12.23
C GLU A 120 11.97 30.69 12.74
N VAL A 121 11.13 29.67 12.60
CA VAL A 121 9.76 29.63 13.09
C VAL A 121 9.65 28.54 14.12
N PRO A 122 8.90 28.73 15.22
CA PRO A 122 8.69 27.67 16.22
C PRO A 122 8.27 26.37 15.54
N THR A 123 9.13 25.36 15.60
CA THR A 123 8.89 24.06 14.91
C THR A 123 9.00 22.93 15.91
N SER A 124 8.05 22.01 15.89
CA SER A 124 8.03 20.86 16.81
C SER A 124 7.79 19.54 16.08
N ILE A 125 8.23 18.48 16.75
CA ILE A 125 7.92 17.10 16.39
C ILE A 125 7.38 16.35 17.63
N ALA A 126 6.43 15.45 17.41
CA ALA A 126 5.99 14.54 18.45
C ALA A 126 7.03 13.43 18.64
N VAL A 127 7.42 13.14 19.85
CA VAL A 127 8.42 12.11 20.17
C VAL A 127 7.85 11.12 21.15
N ALA A 128 7.86 9.82 20.80
CA ALA A 128 7.66 8.74 21.73
C ALA A 128 8.99 8.46 22.45
N VAL A 129 9.04 8.68 23.77
CA VAL A 129 10.27 8.69 24.57
C VAL A 129 10.52 7.40 25.35
N GLY A 130 9.62 6.43 25.27
CA GLY A 130 9.77 5.12 25.89
C GLY A 130 8.44 4.40 26.06
N TRP A 131 8.51 3.15 26.47
CA TRP A 131 7.40 2.23 26.64
C TRP A 131 7.39 1.62 28.05
N THR A 132 6.22 1.26 28.53
CA THR A 132 6.03 0.42 29.72
C THR A 132 4.74 -0.40 29.58
N ASP A 133 4.66 -1.54 30.23
CA ASP A 133 3.45 -2.36 30.32
C ASP A 133 2.45 -1.84 31.37
N SER A 134 2.87 -0.89 32.21
CA SER A 134 2.08 -0.34 33.31
C SER A 134 1.56 1.06 32.99
N ARG A 135 0.23 1.24 33.01
CA ARG A 135 -0.40 2.56 32.91
C ARG A 135 0.02 3.49 34.04
N GLU A 136 0.09 2.96 35.27
CA GLU A 136 0.48 3.74 36.47
C GLU A 136 1.91 4.30 36.32
N GLU A 137 2.84 3.47 35.80
CA GLU A 137 4.21 3.91 35.59
C GLU A 137 4.29 4.92 34.44
N ALA A 138 3.52 4.73 33.33
CA ALA A 138 3.45 5.69 32.25
C ALA A 138 2.95 7.05 32.70
N ASP A 139 1.86 7.10 33.47
CA ASP A 139 1.28 8.32 34.04
C ASP A 139 2.26 9.01 34.99
N LYS A 140 2.95 8.24 35.86
CA LYS A 140 3.96 8.76 36.76
C LYS A 140 5.14 9.39 36.02
N VAL A 141 5.71 8.69 35.03
CA VAL A 141 6.84 9.23 34.26
C VAL A 141 6.42 10.44 33.43
N ALA A 142 5.22 10.44 32.84
CA ALA A 142 4.70 11.61 32.13
C ALA A 142 4.57 12.83 33.10
N ALA A 143 4.11 12.61 34.32
CA ALA A 143 4.01 13.68 35.33
C ALA A 143 5.41 14.20 35.75
N GLU A 144 6.38 13.32 35.97
CA GLU A 144 7.76 13.69 36.30
C GLU A 144 8.41 14.52 35.16
N LEU A 145 8.23 14.09 33.90
CA LEU A 145 8.75 14.79 32.74
C LEU A 145 8.03 16.14 32.53
N ASN A 146 6.75 16.23 32.81
CA ASN A 146 6.00 17.48 32.75
C ASN A 146 6.50 18.49 33.80
N ALA A 147 6.87 18.01 34.98
CA ALA A 147 7.40 18.87 36.04
C ALA A 147 8.83 19.37 35.77
N ALA A 148 9.66 18.58 35.08
CA ALA A 148 11.04 18.89 34.77
C ALA A 148 11.43 18.38 33.36
N PRO A 149 10.94 19.04 32.31
CA PRO A 149 11.18 18.58 30.93
C PRO A 149 12.66 18.70 30.57
N PRO A 150 13.24 17.68 29.93
CA PRO A 150 14.62 17.73 29.44
C PRO A 150 14.84 18.85 28.42
N GLN A 151 15.93 19.59 28.59
CA GLN A 151 16.30 20.70 27.73
C GLN A 151 17.60 20.42 26.98
N ASN A 152 17.70 20.93 25.74
CA ASN A 152 18.87 20.76 24.86
C ASN A 152 19.30 19.30 24.73
N VAL A 153 18.34 18.46 24.35
CA VAL A 153 18.58 17.04 24.14
C VAL A 153 18.89 16.75 22.67
N ASP A 154 19.83 15.83 22.46
CA ASP A 154 20.11 15.24 21.17
C ASP A 154 19.44 13.86 21.13
N LEU A 155 18.51 13.68 20.21
CA LEU A 155 17.75 12.44 20.07
C LEU A 155 18.05 11.79 18.73
N THR A 156 18.25 10.49 18.77
CA THR A 156 18.23 9.63 17.57
C THR A 156 17.02 8.72 17.66
N GLY A 157 16.36 8.51 16.56
CA GLY A 157 15.17 7.63 16.51
C GLY A 157 14.71 7.38 15.09
N ARG A 158 13.62 6.61 14.97
CA ARG A 158 12.99 6.34 13.68
C ARG A 158 11.83 7.28 13.43
N ILE A 159 11.80 7.84 12.24
CA ILE A 159 10.67 8.66 11.80
C ILE A 159 9.55 7.76 11.28
N ILE A 160 8.35 7.94 11.83
CA ILE A 160 7.19 7.09 11.50
C ILE A 160 6.04 7.99 11.09
N SER A 161 5.26 7.55 10.10
CA SER A 161 4.09 8.26 9.62
C SER A 161 3.01 8.41 10.69
N ASP A 162 2.24 9.52 10.63
CA ASP A 162 1.03 9.72 11.43
C ASP A 162 0.08 8.52 11.28
N GLU A 163 -0.32 7.93 12.40
CA GLU A 163 -1.23 6.78 12.43
C GLU A 163 -2.71 7.20 12.30
N GLY A 164 -2.96 8.50 12.22
CA GLY A 164 -4.31 9.08 12.20
C GLY A 164 -5.03 8.98 13.54
N VAL A 165 -6.15 9.66 13.63
CA VAL A 165 -6.99 9.68 14.83
C VAL A 165 -7.90 8.47 14.86
N MET A 166 -7.93 7.74 15.96
CA MET A 166 -8.86 6.65 16.19
C MET A 166 -9.56 6.85 17.55
N PRO A 167 -10.90 6.75 17.61
CA PRO A 167 -11.57 6.78 18.88
C PRO A 167 -11.21 5.55 19.73
N PRO A 168 -11.13 5.69 21.06
CA PRO A 168 -10.87 4.57 21.95
C PRO A 168 -11.96 3.50 21.84
N ARG A 169 -11.63 2.27 22.22
CA ARG A 169 -12.55 1.12 22.11
C ARG A 169 -13.31 0.91 23.40
N GLY A 170 -14.57 0.50 23.27
CA GLY A 170 -15.39 0.09 24.43
C GLY A 170 -15.73 1.23 25.37
N SER A 171 -15.42 1.07 26.67
CA SER A 171 -15.74 2.02 27.75
C SER A 171 -14.61 2.97 28.12
N GLU A 172 -13.54 3.01 27.34
CA GLU A 172 -12.41 3.92 27.58
C GLU A 172 -12.84 5.38 27.40
N PRO A 173 -12.23 6.31 28.16
CA PRO A 173 -12.53 7.74 28.01
C PRO A 173 -12.26 8.21 26.56
N LEU A 174 -13.12 9.09 26.03
CA LEU A 174 -12.92 9.66 24.68
C LEU A 174 -11.63 10.49 24.53
N THR A 175 -11.01 10.86 25.64
CA THR A 175 -9.71 11.53 25.70
C THR A 175 -8.53 10.59 25.64
N GLU A 176 -8.76 9.26 25.73
CA GLU A 176 -7.71 8.28 25.63
C GLU A 176 -7.15 8.23 24.21
N MET A 177 -5.85 8.38 24.08
CA MET A 177 -5.16 8.24 22.82
C MET A 177 -4.69 6.79 22.64
N VAL A 178 -5.14 6.16 21.56
CA VAL A 178 -4.79 4.77 21.22
C VAL A 178 -3.90 4.68 19.99
N ARG A 179 -3.58 5.84 19.38
CA ARG A 179 -2.70 5.95 18.23
C ARG A 179 -1.79 7.16 18.35
N MET A 180 -0.61 7.03 17.78
CA MET A 180 0.33 8.13 17.68
C MET A 180 -0.07 9.03 16.52
N SER A 181 -0.89 10.05 16.83
CA SER A 181 -1.31 11.07 15.86
C SER A 181 -0.83 12.44 16.29
N PRO A 182 0.20 13.00 15.62
CA PRO A 182 0.66 14.35 15.88
C PRO A 182 -0.46 15.38 15.74
N ALA A 183 -1.40 15.18 14.82
CA ALA A 183 -2.56 16.06 14.67
C ALA A 183 -3.51 16.05 15.89
N GLN A 184 -3.67 14.88 16.54
CA GLN A 184 -4.45 14.78 17.79
C GLN A 184 -3.66 15.37 18.96
N LEU A 185 -2.36 15.08 19.08
CA LEU A 185 -1.48 15.60 20.13
C LEU A 185 -1.46 17.12 20.14
N LEU A 186 -1.41 17.77 18.97
CA LEU A 186 -1.46 19.21 18.84
C LEU A 186 -2.67 19.85 19.56
N GLY A 187 -3.80 19.14 19.62
CA GLY A 187 -5.01 19.62 20.30
C GLY A 187 -4.90 19.58 21.84
N PHE A 188 -3.88 18.94 22.40
CA PHE A 188 -3.62 18.84 23.84
C PHE A 188 -2.37 19.64 24.26
N TRP A 189 -1.52 20.01 23.30
CA TRP A 189 -0.28 20.73 23.59
C TRP A 189 -0.50 22.18 23.97
N HIS A 190 0.36 22.66 24.82
CA HIS A 190 0.46 24.05 25.22
C HIS A 190 1.40 24.81 24.25
N ASP A 191 1.32 26.11 24.22
CA ASP A 191 2.18 26.98 23.41
C ASP A 191 2.21 26.55 21.91
N ALA A 192 1.02 26.20 21.37
CA ALA A 192 0.86 25.72 20.01
C ALA A 192 0.47 26.82 19.00
N ASP A 193 0.35 28.07 19.43
CA ASP A 193 0.05 29.21 18.57
C ASP A 193 1.24 29.47 17.61
N ASP A 194 0.92 29.64 16.31
CA ASP A 194 1.91 29.84 15.24
C ASP A 194 2.96 28.72 15.11
N LEU A 195 2.66 27.53 15.65
CA LEU A 195 3.54 26.39 15.62
C LEU A 195 3.55 25.69 14.26
N THR A 196 4.71 25.57 13.66
CA THR A 196 4.94 24.64 12.57
C THR A 196 5.26 23.26 13.13
N MET A 197 4.64 22.22 12.58
CA MET A 197 4.80 20.85 13.10
C MET A 197 5.17 19.87 11.99
N TYR A 198 6.04 18.93 12.34
CA TYR A 198 6.25 17.73 11.53
C TYR A 198 5.03 16.83 11.60
N ARG A 199 4.55 16.36 10.45
CA ARG A 199 3.42 15.41 10.39
C ARG A 199 3.78 14.03 10.92
N PRO A 200 4.96 13.46 10.59
CA PRO A 200 5.41 12.23 11.23
C PRO A 200 5.78 12.46 12.70
N TYR A 201 5.98 11.37 13.42
CA TYR A 201 6.52 11.37 14.76
C TYR A 201 7.86 10.63 14.83
N LEU A 202 8.62 10.86 15.88
CA LEU A 202 9.88 10.20 16.18
C LEU A 202 9.67 9.14 17.25
N ALA A 203 10.00 7.88 16.97
CA ALA A 203 10.18 6.84 17.97
C ALA A 203 11.64 6.87 18.44
N SER A 204 11.89 7.38 19.64
CA SER A 204 13.25 7.54 20.18
C SER A 204 13.93 6.19 20.41
N GLU A 205 15.20 6.08 20.07
CA GLU A 205 16.05 4.95 20.43
C GLU A 205 16.54 5.02 21.87
N GLY A 206 16.57 6.21 22.44
CA GLY A 206 16.82 6.43 23.86
C GLY A 206 15.54 6.42 24.67
N THR A 207 15.66 6.34 26.00
CA THR A 207 14.52 6.38 26.92
C THR A 207 14.65 7.54 27.87
N LEU A 208 13.51 8.04 28.39
CA LEU A 208 13.46 9.01 29.46
C LEU A 208 12.82 8.39 30.72
N GLY A 209 13.32 8.78 31.89
CA GLY A 209 12.83 8.23 33.16
C GLY A 209 13.11 6.75 33.34
N SER A 210 12.14 6.04 33.91
CA SER A 210 12.20 4.58 34.13
C SER A 210 11.59 3.74 33.00
N LEU A 211 11.33 4.34 31.84
CA LEU A 211 10.72 3.65 30.70
C LEU A 211 11.67 2.68 30.01
N ASP A 212 11.11 1.64 29.43
CA ASP A 212 11.82 0.73 28.56
C ASP A 212 11.97 1.30 27.13
N LYS A 213 12.96 0.77 26.41
CA LYS A 213 13.22 1.17 25.04
C LYS A 213 12.09 0.72 24.12
N ILE A 214 11.69 1.61 23.21
CA ILE A 214 10.78 1.26 22.11
C ILE A 214 11.56 0.45 21.07
N VAL A 215 11.13 -0.77 20.81
CA VAL A 215 11.69 -1.62 19.75
C VAL A 215 11.01 -1.23 18.44
N ALA A 216 11.56 -0.22 17.78
CA ALA A 216 11.16 0.16 16.42
C ALA A 216 12.04 -0.61 15.43
N ASN A 217 11.51 -1.72 14.90
CA ASN A 217 12.22 -2.51 13.90
C ASN A 217 12.42 -1.69 12.61
N PRO A 218 13.52 -1.95 11.86
CA PRO A 218 13.65 -1.43 10.50
C PRO A 218 12.42 -1.80 9.68
N PRO A 219 12.06 -1.00 8.67
CA PRO A 219 11.07 -1.42 7.69
C PRO A 219 11.49 -2.79 7.15
N VAL A 220 10.59 -3.76 7.24
CA VAL A 220 10.87 -5.09 6.66
C VAL A 220 10.90 -4.89 5.15
N GLU A 221 11.93 -5.40 4.48
CA GLU A 221 11.88 -5.61 3.03
C GLU A 221 10.81 -6.68 2.71
N GLU A 222 9.57 -6.36 2.96
CA GLU A 222 8.54 -7.14 2.34
C GLU A 222 8.52 -6.71 0.86
N SER A 223 9.16 -7.53 0.03
CA SER A 223 8.75 -7.63 -1.36
C SER A 223 7.30 -8.11 -1.31
N SER A 224 6.40 -7.20 -1.08
CA SER A 224 4.97 -7.48 -1.04
C SER A 224 4.55 -7.74 -2.46
N VAL A 225 4.64 -9.02 -2.86
CA VAL A 225 4.04 -9.49 -4.10
C VAL A 225 2.58 -9.06 -4.04
N ASN A 226 2.21 -8.08 -4.83
CA ASN A 226 0.84 -7.61 -4.90
C ASN A 226 -0.02 -8.69 -5.59
N TRP A 227 -0.52 -9.61 -4.80
CA TRP A 227 -1.34 -10.74 -5.26
C TRP A 227 -2.55 -10.29 -6.07
N LEU A 228 -3.08 -9.09 -5.80
CA LEU A 228 -4.20 -8.53 -6.57
C LEU A 228 -3.78 -8.27 -8.02
N ASN A 229 -2.60 -7.70 -8.24
CA ASN A 229 -2.07 -7.47 -9.59
C ASN A 229 -1.77 -8.79 -10.32
N ILE A 230 -1.32 -9.82 -9.60
CA ILE A 230 -1.16 -11.16 -10.18
C ILE A 230 -2.51 -11.75 -10.61
N PHE A 231 -3.55 -11.62 -9.78
CA PHE A 231 -4.90 -12.06 -10.15
C PHE A 231 -5.40 -11.36 -11.41
N TYR A 232 -5.21 -10.04 -11.52
CA TYR A 232 -5.57 -9.31 -12.73
C TYR A 232 -4.75 -9.75 -13.96
N ALA A 233 -3.46 -10.01 -13.80
CA ALA A 233 -2.64 -10.53 -14.90
C ALA A 233 -3.17 -11.88 -15.41
N ILE A 234 -3.59 -12.77 -14.52
CA ILE A 234 -4.22 -14.06 -14.88
C ILE A 234 -5.56 -13.83 -15.59
N GLU A 235 -6.37 -12.89 -15.12
CA GLU A 235 -7.67 -12.56 -15.72
C GLU A 235 -7.50 -12.09 -17.18
N TRP A 236 -6.49 -11.28 -17.49
CA TRP A 236 -6.18 -10.86 -18.85
C TRP A 236 -5.82 -12.03 -19.75
N ILE A 237 -5.10 -13.04 -19.25
CA ILE A 237 -4.79 -14.27 -20.01
C ILE A 237 -6.07 -15.04 -20.33
N VAL A 238 -7.00 -15.12 -19.36
CA VAL A 238 -8.30 -15.78 -19.57
C VAL A 238 -9.10 -15.04 -20.63
N PHE A 239 -9.14 -13.70 -20.62
CA PHE A 239 -9.83 -12.92 -21.64
C PHE A 239 -9.21 -13.07 -23.02
N ALA A 240 -7.88 -13.16 -23.12
CA ALA A 240 -7.19 -13.45 -24.38
C ALA A 240 -7.62 -14.85 -24.91
N GLY A 241 -7.65 -15.86 -24.06
CA GLY A 241 -8.15 -17.20 -24.42
C GLY A 241 -9.61 -17.19 -24.87
N PHE A 242 -10.43 -16.38 -24.21
CA PHE A 242 -11.85 -16.23 -24.55
C PHE A 242 -12.07 -15.58 -25.93
N ALA A 243 -11.21 -14.66 -26.35
CA ALA A 243 -11.27 -14.08 -27.69
C ALA A 243 -11.10 -15.16 -28.78
N PHE A 244 -10.14 -16.08 -28.62
CA PHE A 244 -9.95 -17.21 -29.51
C PHE A 244 -11.10 -18.22 -29.43
N PHE A 245 -11.60 -18.50 -28.25
CA PHE A 245 -12.76 -19.36 -28.07
C PHE A 245 -13.98 -18.81 -28.81
N MET A 246 -14.25 -17.52 -28.71
CA MET A 246 -15.37 -16.88 -29.43
C MET A 246 -15.20 -16.94 -30.93
N TRP A 247 -14.00 -16.68 -31.45
CA TRP A 247 -13.72 -16.83 -32.87
C TRP A 247 -14.03 -18.26 -33.35
N TYR A 248 -13.49 -19.26 -32.66
CA TYR A 248 -13.72 -20.67 -33.00
C TYR A 248 -15.20 -21.05 -32.92
N ARG A 249 -15.87 -20.64 -31.84
CA ARG A 249 -17.28 -20.94 -31.60
C ARG A 249 -18.18 -20.35 -32.70
N LEU A 250 -17.98 -19.09 -33.05
CA LEU A 250 -18.75 -18.43 -34.11
C LEU A 250 -18.51 -19.07 -35.48
N ALA A 251 -17.29 -19.46 -35.78
CA ALA A 251 -16.96 -20.13 -37.05
C ALA A 251 -17.56 -21.54 -37.09
N LYS A 252 -17.56 -22.26 -35.97
CA LYS A 252 -18.17 -23.58 -35.82
C LYS A 252 -19.69 -23.49 -35.97
N ASP A 253 -20.35 -22.54 -35.31
CA ASP A 253 -21.80 -22.33 -35.43
C ASP A 253 -22.21 -22.00 -36.87
N ALA A 254 -21.36 -21.26 -37.61
CA ALA A 254 -21.59 -21.00 -39.03
C ALA A 254 -21.42 -22.24 -39.88
N TRP A 255 -20.42 -23.09 -39.60
CA TRP A 255 -20.22 -24.36 -40.28
C TRP A 255 -21.38 -25.31 -40.01
N GLU A 256 -21.84 -25.47 -38.76
CA GLU A 256 -22.95 -26.31 -38.40
C GLU A 256 -24.24 -25.94 -39.17
N LYS A 257 -24.53 -24.66 -39.27
CA LYS A 257 -25.67 -24.16 -40.08
C LYS A 257 -25.52 -24.44 -41.57
N GLU A 258 -24.33 -24.34 -42.13
CA GLU A 258 -24.10 -24.68 -43.54
C GLU A 258 -24.22 -26.17 -43.82
N VAL A 259 -23.82 -27.00 -42.88
CA VAL A 259 -24.01 -28.46 -42.98
C VAL A 259 -25.50 -28.82 -42.91
N GLU A 260 -26.22 -28.24 -41.94
CA GLU A 260 -27.69 -28.45 -41.78
C GLU A 260 -28.44 -28.01 -43.05
N GLN A 261 -28.13 -26.86 -43.63
CA GLN A 261 -28.70 -26.39 -44.92
C GLN A 261 -28.38 -27.35 -46.04
N PHE A 262 -27.15 -27.88 -46.14
CA PHE A 262 -26.78 -28.83 -47.16
C PHE A 262 -27.55 -30.13 -47.05
N GLU A 263 -27.76 -30.64 -45.84
CA GLU A 263 -28.57 -31.87 -45.58
C GLU A 263 -30.05 -31.63 -45.93
N GLU A 264 -30.62 -30.48 -45.64
CA GLU A 264 -31.95 -30.10 -46.04
C GLU A 264 -32.14 -30.02 -47.56
N ASP A 265 -31.14 -29.45 -48.25
CA ASP A 265 -31.19 -29.27 -49.73
C ASP A 265 -30.92 -30.62 -50.48
N HIS A 266 -30.29 -31.62 -49.81
CA HIS A 266 -29.91 -32.89 -50.42
C HIS A 266 -30.36 -34.11 -49.58
N PRO A 267 -31.68 -34.29 -49.34
CA PRO A 267 -32.20 -35.36 -48.46
C PRO A 267 -31.86 -36.80 -48.94
N GLU A 268 -31.54 -36.95 -50.21
CA GLU A 268 -31.16 -38.26 -50.79
C GLU A 268 -29.73 -38.69 -50.40
N ILE A 269 -28.85 -37.78 -49.98
CA ILE A 269 -27.48 -38.10 -49.55
C ILE A 269 -27.46 -38.38 -48.02
N ALA A 270 -28.37 -37.81 -47.27
CA ALA A 270 -28.48 -38.01 -45.82
C ALA A 270 -29.00 -39.41 -45.41
N THR A 271 -29.55 -40.17 -46.35
CA THR A 271 -30.15 -41.50 -46.10
C THR A 271 -29.32 -42.67 -46.64
N ALA A 272 -28.16 -42.44 -47.23
CA ALA A 272 -27.23 -43.43 -47.75
C ALA A 272 -26.04 -43.61 -46.81
#